data_9d9cbd7f72d27fc09ad26e681d3ea4cf
#
_entry.id   9d9cbd7f72d27fc09ad26e681d3ea4cf
#
_cell.length_a   1.000
_cell.length_b   1.000
_cell.length_c   1.000
_cell.angle_alpha   90.00
_cell.angle_beta   90.00
_cell.angle_gamma   90.00
#
_symmetry.space_group_name_H-M   'P 1'
#
loop_
_entity.id
_entity.type
_entity.pdbx_description
1 polymer ?
#
loop_
_entity_poly.entity_id
_entity_poly.type
_entity_poly.pdbx_seq_one_letter_code
_entity_poly.pdbx_strand_id
1 'polypeptide(L)'
;MLSKLIQNIFPHQKNVPKEGELYKIVNTHGRTFELRYGYYGECDRKYEPNVLYPDFIKEPVYTDNGEPFVTMVQDACKSYRGDTKRTPDTTCDECKYFQCGEDWIGICKCVLRRKKNE
;
A
#
# COMPACT_ATOMS: atom_id res chain seq x y z
N MET A 1 -28.96 -22.97 -14.87
CA MET A 1 -29.60 -21.75 -14.42
C MET A 1 -29.61 -21.62 -12.91
N LEU A 2 -30.29 -22.55 -12.31
CA LEU A 2 -30.34 -22.58 -10.87
C LEU A 2 -28.94 -22.70 -10.26
N SER A 3 -28.09 -23.47 -10.90
CA SER A 3 -26.75 -23.67 -10.40
C SER A 3 -25.98 -22.34 -10.33
N LYS A 4 -26.24 -21.46 -11.26
CA LYS A 4 -25.59 -20.14 -11.20
C LYS A 4 -26.01 -19.36 -10.01
N LEU A 5 -27.30 -19.39 -9.70
CA LEU A 5 -27.79 -18.69 -8.53
C LEU A 5 -27.18 -19.26 -7.26
N ILE A 6 -27.06 -20.55 -7.21
CA ILE A 6 -26.50 -21.23 -6.07
C ILE A 6 -25.06 -20.79 -5.86
N GLN A 7 -24.29 -20.70 -6.93
CA GLN A 7 -22.92 -20.26 -6.84
C GLN A 7 -22.81 -18.87 -6.28
N ASN A 8 -23.74 -18.02 -6.65
CA ASN A 8 -23.73 -16.65 -6.14
C ASN A 8 -24.11 -16.55 -4.68
N ILE A 9 -24.87 -17.52 -4.21
CA ILE A 9 -25.31 -17.53 -2.82
C ILE A 9 -24.18 -17.93 -1.88
N PHE A 10 -23.22 -18.69 -2.38
CA PHE A 10 -22.16 -19.23 -1.54
C PHE A 10 -20.88 -18.42 -1.74
N PRO A 11 -20.72 -17.35 -0.97
CA PRO A 11 -19.54 -16.49 -1.15
C PRO A 11 -18.24 -17.24 -0.94
N HIS A 12 -18.23 -18.26 -0.12
CA HIS A 12 -17.02 -19.06 0.09
C HIS A 12 -16.60 -19.82 -1.15
N GLN A 13 -17.46 -19.86 -2.17
CA GLN A 13 -17.14 -20.56 -3.40
C GLN A 13 -16.59 -19.64 -4.47
N LYS A 14 -16.55 -18.36 -4.20
CA LYS A 14 -15.97 -17.45 -5.17
C LYS A 14 -14.48 -17.75 -5.29
N ASN A 15 -13.95 -17.39 -6.42
CA ASN A 15 -12.57 -17.68 -6.72
C ASN A 15 -11.62 -17.00 -5.76
N VAL A 16 -10.67 -17.77 -5.28
CA VAL A 16 -9.56 -17.25 -4.51
C VAL A 16 -8.55 -16.70 -5.51
N PRO A 17 -8.04 -15.50 -5.31
CA PRO A 17 -7.03 -14.96 -6.23
C PRO A 17 -5.78 -15.81 -6.19
N LYS A 18 -5.07 -15.82 -7.31
CA LYS A 18 -3.83 -16.58 -7.44
C LYS A 18 -2.64 -15.64 -7.24
N GLU A 19 -1.55 -16.20 -6.77
CA GLU A 19 -0.31 -15.45 -6.65
C GLU A 19 0.06 -14.85 -8.00
N GLY A 20 0.33 -13.55 -8.01
CA GLY A 20 0.67 -12.83 -9.23
C GLY A 20 -0.51 -12.24 -9.97
N GLU A 21 -1.70 -12.56 -9.55
CA GLU A 21 -2.90 -12.03 -10.20
C GLU A 21 -3.05 -10.54 -9.89
N LEU A 22 -3.49 -9.77 -10.88
CA LEU A 22 -3.68 -8.33 -10.69
C LEU A 22 -4.86 -8.07 -9.75
N TYR A 23 -4.61 -7.28 -8.71
CA TYR A 23 -5.67 -6.81 -7.84
C TYR A 23 -6.26 -5.51 -8.37
N LYS A 24 -5.41 -4.54 -8.68
CA LYS A 24 -5.88 -3.20 -9.00
C LYS A 24 -4.74 -2.38 -9.57
N ILE A 25 -5.09 -1.47 -10.47
CA ILE A 25 -4.14 -0.46 -10.94
C ILE A 25 -4.50 0.85 -10.25
N VAL A 26 -3.55 1.42 -9.54
CA VAL A 26 -3.75 2.63 -8.75
C VAL A 26 -3.05 3.79 -9.45
N ASN A 27 -3.80 4.88 -9.68
CA ASN A 27 -3.25 6.13 -10.20
C ASN A 27 -3.37 7.18 -9.12
N THR A 28 -2.23 7.65 -8.64
CA THR A 28 -2.26 8.63 -7.58
C THR A 28 -1.01 9.50 -7.62
N HIS A 29 -1.19 10.78 -7.36
CA HIS A 29 -0.09 11.76 -7.30
C HIS A 29 0.85 11.67 -8.50
N GLY A 30 0.30 11.41 -9.70
CA GLY A 30 1.06 11.40 -10.93
C GLY A 30 1.78 10.11 -11.25
N ARG A 31 1.60 9.08 -10.48
CA ARG A 31 2.23 7.77 -10.72
C ARG A 31 1.19 6.67 -10.78
N THR A 32 1.55 5.60 -11.46
CA THR A 32 0.69 4.42 -11.62
C THR A 32 1.37 3.22 -10.98
N PHE A 33 0.61 2.48 -10.19
CA PHE A 33 1.13 1.29 -9.52
C PHE A 33 0.20 0.11 -9.82
N GLU A 34 0.80 -1.04 -10.13
CA GLU A 34 0.05 -2.28 -10.25
C GLU A 34 0.14 -3.04 -8.94
N LEU A 35 -1.00 -3.28 -8.33
CA LEU A 35 -1.05 -4.06 -7.09
C LEU A 35 -1.47 -5.48 -7.43
N ARG A 36 -0.65 -6.45 -7.02
CA ARG A 36 -0.89 -7.85 -7.31
C ARG A 36 -0.97 -8.65 -6.03
N TYR A 37 -1.56 -9.81 -6.15
CA TYR A 37 -1.66 -10.73 -5.02
C TYR A 37 -0.36 -11.50 -4.85
N GLY A 38 -0.02 -11.79 -3.60
CA GLY A 38 1.17 -12.56 -3.31
C GLY A 38 1.31 -12.78 -1.82
N TYR A 39 2.52 -13.06 -1.40
CA TYR A 39 2.80 -13.37 0.00
C TYR A 39 3.95 -12.52 0.50
N TYR A 40 3.78 -11.97 1.71
CA TYR A 40 4.82 -11.16 2.32
C TYR A 40 5.91 -12.02 2.93
N GLY A 41 5.60 -13.25 3.30
CA GLY A 41 6.58 -14.14 3.88
C GLY A 41 6.22 -15.59 3.61
N GLU A 42 7.19 -16.48 3.80
CA GLU A 42 6.98 -17.89 3.55
C GLU A 42 5.91 -18.52 4.45
N CYS A 43 5.81 -18.01 5.67
CA CYS A 43 4.82 -18.53 6.61
C CYS A 43 3.39 -18.29 6.13
N ASP A 44 3.21 -17.30 5.26
CA ASP A 44 1.88 -16.93 4.79
C ASP A 44 1.38 -17.82 3.66
N ARG A 45 2.24 -18.66 3.10
CA ARG A 45 1.87 -19.46 1.93
C ARG A 45 0.81 -20.52 2.19
N LYS A 46 0.55 -20.79 3.42
CA LYS A 46 -0.54 -21.73 3.75
C LYS A 46 -1.91 -21.05 3.78
N TYR A 47 -1.95 -19.77 3.54
CA TYR A 47 -3.19 -18.99 3.48
C TYR A 47 -3.41 -18.49 2.06
N GLU A 48 -4.54 -17.82 1.86
CA GLU A 48 -4.81 -17.15 0.58
C GLU A 48 -3.81 -16.02 0.38
N PRO A 49 -3.44 -15.74 -0.86
CA PRO A 49 -2.56 -14.59 -1.12
C PRO A 49 -3.22 -13.28 -0.75
N ASN A 50 -2.42 -12.33 -0.35
CA ASN A 50 -2.86 -10.99 -0.01
C ASN A 50 -2.38 -10.00 -1.05
N VAL A 51 -3.00 -8.84 -1.06
CA VAL A 51 -2.54 -7.75 -1.93
C VAL A 51 -1.17 -7.30 -1.44
N LEU A 52 -0.22 -7.21 -2.37
CA LEU A 52 1.12 -6.73 -2.05
C LEU A 52 1.22 -5.26 -2.39
N TYR A 53 1.56 -4.47 -1.40
CA TYR A 53 1.78 -3.03 -1.59
C TYR A 53 3.26 -2.77 -1.79
N PRO A 54 3.62 -1.71 -2.53
CA PRO A 54 5.03 -1.42 -2.74
C PRO A 54 5.76 -1.16 -1.44
N ASP A 55 7.02 -1.55 -1.39
CA ASP A 55 7.89 -1.25 -0.26
C ASP A 55 8.70 -0.02 -0.62
N PHE A 56 8.15 1.15 -0.31
CA PHE A 56 8.77 2.42 -0.69
C PHE A 56 9.99 2.75 0.18
N ILE A 57 10.18 2.02 1.26
CA ILE A 57 11.40 2.20 2.06
C ILE A 57 12.57 1.57 1.32
N LYS A 58 12.37 0.39 0.78
CA LYS A 58 13.40 -0.35 0.10
C LYS A 58 13.61 0.14 -1.34
N GLU A 59 12.51 0.48 -2.01
CA GLU A 59 12.54 0.94 -3.40
C GLU A 59 11.78 2.25 -3.51
N PRO A 60 12.42 3.37 -3.17
CA PRO A 60 11.73 4.66 -3.15
C PRO A 60 11.24 5.11 -4.52
N VAL A 61 10.05 5.70 -4.53
CA VAL A 61 9.48 6.33 -5.70
C VAL A 61 9.07 7.74 -5.29
N TYR A 62 9.21 8.69 -6.19
CA TYR A 62 8.96 10.10 -5.90
C TYR A 62 8.00 10.69 -6.93
N THR A 63 7.24 11.69 -6.49
CA THR A 63 6.44 12.49 -7.42
C THR A 63 7.37 13.38 -8.25
N ASP A 64 6.79 14.06 -9.24
CA ASP A 64 7.58 15.00 -10.03
C ASP A 64 8.13 16.14 -9.20
N ASN A 65 7.50 16.42 -8.07
CA ASN A 65 7.98 17.44 -7.13
C ASN A 65 9.01 16.91 -6.15
N GLY A 66 9.36 15.63 -6.24
CA GLY A 66 10.34 15.03 -5.36
C GLY A 66 9.79 14.53 -4.04
N GLU A 67 8.50 14.49 -3.88
CA GLU A 67 7.89 14.01 -2.65
C GLU A 67 7.84 12.49 -2.64
N PRO A 68 8.30 11.83 -1.58
CA PRO A 68 8.32 10.37 -1.58
C PRO A 68 6.92 9.79 -1.42
N PHE A 69 6.68 8.69 -2.13
CA PHE A 69 5.48 7.90 -1.91
C PHE A 69 5.64 7.11 -0.61
N VAL A 70 4.54 6.91 0.09
CA VAL A 70 4.50 6.11 1.31
C VAL A 70 3.20 5.33 1.31
N THR A 71 3.19 4.20 2.02
CA THR A 71 1.94 3.50 2.26
C THR A 71 1.42 3.88 3.64
N MET A 72 0.12 3.77 3.81
CA MET A 72 -0.51 4.12 5.09
C MET A 72 0.04 3.29 6.24
N VAL A 73 0.47 2.07 5.95
CA VAL A 73 0.86 1.12 6.99
C VAL A 73 2.37 0.98 7.17
N GLN A 74 3.17 1.74 6.41
CA GLN A 74 4.61 1.64 6.63
C GLN A 74 5.00 2.42 7.89
N ASP A 75 6.13 2.02 8.48
CA ASP A 75 6.61 2.63 9.70
C ASP A 75 6.91 4.10 9.50
N ALA A 76 6.53 4.91 10.47
CA ALA A 76 6.83 6.34 10.46
C ALA A 76 8.32 6.55 10.56
N CYS A 77 8.82 7.55 9.82
CA CYS A 77 10.25 7.86 9.82
C CYS A 77 10.60 8.80 10.99
N LYS A 78 11.88 9.09 11.12
CA LYS A 78 12.35 9.95 12.20
C LYS A 78 11.87 11.39 12.09
N SER A 79 11.35 11.78 10.93
CA SER A 79 10.78 13.12 10.74
C SER A 79 9.31 13.22 11.12
N TYR A 80 8.77 12.16 11.67
CA TYR A 80 7.36 12.09 12.04
C TYR A 80 6.91 13.30 12.85
N ARG A 81 5.71 13.79 12.53
CA ARG A 81 5.01 14.81 13.30
C ARG A 81 3.55 14.42 13.39
N GLY A 82 3.05 14.25 14.57
CA GLY A 82 1.67 13.88 14.78
C GLY A 82 1.20 14.28 16.15
N ASP A 83 -0.01 13.89 16.49
CA ASP A 83 -0.62 14.23 17.76
C ASP A 83 0.00 13.47 18.93
N THR A 84 0.61 12.35 18.65
CA THR A 84 1.22 11.52 19.67
C THR A 84 2.69 11.32 19.36
N LYS A 85 3.43 10.92 20.39
CA LYS A 85 4.85 10.64 20.21
C LYS A 85 5.04 9.40 19.36
N ARG A 86 6.06 9.42 18.49
CA ARG A 86 6.36 8.27 17.65
C ARG A 86 6.83 7.08 18.48
N THR A 87 6.28 5.94 18.19
CA THR A 87 6.66 4.64 18.79
C THR A 87 7.01 3.69 17.67
N PRO A 88 7.55 2.50 17.98
CA PRO A 88 7.83 1.52 16.92
C PRO A 88 6.59 1.11 16.10
N ASP A 89 5.40 1.26 16.66
CA ASP A 89 4.17 0.88 15.98
C ASP A 89 3.52 2.03 15.21
N THR A 90 4.07 3.22 15.30
CA THR A 90 3.50 4.38 14.62
C THR A 90 3.72 4.26 13.11
N THR A 91 2.65 4.51 12.35
CA THR A 91 2.72 4.40 10.90
C THR A 91 2.63 5.77 10.24
N CYS A 92 2.98 5.81 8.95
CA CYS A 92 3.05 7.07 8.21
C CYS A 92 1.71 7.80 8.13
N ASP A 93 0.60 7.07 8.14
CA ASP A 93 -0.70 7.72 8.05
C ASP A 93 -1.06 8.54 9.28
N GLU A 94 -0.33 8.36 10.38
CA GLU A 94 -0.52 9.15 11.59
C GLU A 94 0.28 10.46 11.57
N CYS A 95 1.13 10.62 10.58
CA CYS A 95 1.99 11.79 10.47
C CYS A 95 1.24 12.94 9.79
N LYS A 96 1.41 14.17 10.29
CA LYS A 96 0.74 15.33 9.70
C LYS A 96 1.23 15.63 8.29
N TYR A 97 2.39 15.10 7.89
CA TYR A 97 2.90 15.29 6.54
C TYR A 97 2.32 14.31 5.54
N PHE A 98 1.60 13.31 6.00
CA PHE A 98 1.00 12.32 5.12
C PHE A 98 -0.14 12.94 4.33
N GLN A 99 -0.12 12.76 3.02
CA GLN A 99 -1.22 13.15 2.17
C GLN A 99 -1.75 11.91 1.48
N CYS A 100 -3.01 11.62 1.75
CA CYS A 100 -3.66 10.43 1.24
C CYS A 100 -3.75 10.44 -0.28
N GLY A 101 -3.63 9.27 -0.87
CA GLY A 101 -3.88 9.07 -2.28
C GLY A 101 -4.95 8.03 -2.46
N GLU A 102 -4.69 7.05 -3.29
CA GLU A 102 -5.65 5.99 -3.56
C GLU A 102 -5.14 4.68 -2.97
N ASP A 103 -6.04 3.93 -2.33
CA ASP A 103 -5.80 2.56 -1.89
C ASP A 103 -4.51 2.40 -1.09
N TRP A 104 -4.43 3.08 0.05
CA TRP A 104 -3.31 2.99 1.00
C TRP A 104 -2.02 3.62 0.50
N ILE A 105 -1.98 4.14 -0.71
CA ILE A 105 -0.78 4.79 -1.24
C ILE A 105 -0.97 6.29 -1.18
N GLY A 106 -0.02 6.97 -0.57
CA GLY A 106 -0.03 8.42 -0.46
C GLY A 106 1.38 8.96 -0.61
N ILE A 107 1.56 10.21 -0.23
CA ILE A 107 2.88 10.84 -0.30
C ILE A 107 3.19 11.53 1.01
N CYS A 108 4.47 11.80 1.23
CA CYS A 108 4.95 12.53 2.39
C CYS A 108 5.29 13.96 1.96
N LYS A 109 4.70 14.93 2.63
CA LYS A 109 4.92 16.36 2.31
C LYS A 109 6.07 16.96 3.12
N CYS A 110 6.78 16.16 3.90
CA CYS A 110 7.89 16.66 4.71
C CYS A 110 9.05 17.06 3.80
N VAL A 111 9.46 18.33 3.91
CA VAL A 111 10.52 18.84 3.04
C VAL A 111 11.86 18.15 3.30
N LEU A 112 12.05 17.60 4.50
CA LEU A 112 13.29 16.90 4.83
C LEU A 112 13.43 15.58 4.08
N ARG A 113 12.32 15.04 3.58
CA ARG A 113 12.33 13.78 2.85
C ARG A 113 12.24 13.95 1.34
N ARG A 114 12.10 15.19 0.89
CA ARG A 114 12.00 15.45 -0.54
C ARG A 114 13.29 15.05 -1.24
N LYS A 115 13.14 14.43 -2.41
CA LYS A 115 14.28 14.07 -3.24
C LYS A 115 15.01 15.35 -3.65
N LYS A 116 16.32 15.35 -3.45
CA LYS A 116 17.12 16.51 -3.82
C LYS A 116 17.45 16.49 -5.30
N ASN A 117 17.39 17.67 -5.92
CA ASN A 117 17.82 17.81 -7.30
C ASN A 117 19.32 18.05 -7.31
N GLU A 118 19.98 17.30 -8.17
CA GLU A 118 21.43 17.40 -8.29
C GLU A 118 21.81 18.26 -9.45
#